data_8257372d5ed354e4b8b4d558f4766a32
#
_entry.id   8257372d5ed354e4b8b4d558f4766a32
#
_cell.length_a   1.000
_cell.length_b   1.000
_cell.length_c   1.000
_cell.angle_alpha   90.00
_cell.angle_beta   90.00
_cell.angle_gamma   90.00
#
_symmetry.space_group_name_H-M   'P 1'
#
loop_
_entity.id
_entity.type
_entity.pdbx_description
1 polymer ?
#
loop_
_entity_poly.entity_id
_entity_poly.type
_entity_poly.pdbx_seq_one_letter_code
_entity_poly.pdbx_strand_id
1 'polypeptide(L)'
;MDTVFRPTWTVGVIRVITQDQEQADAHGLLIERAFPQVRVVSRCIPDQPEGVHDAATKRTAEPKVIALACQLVEQDADGITVSCADDPGVAEARAIVGVPVVGAGESMATAAALHEGPVGVIG
;
A
#
# COMPACT_ATOMS: atom_id res chain seq x y z
N MET A 1 -12.28 -15.77 31.32
CA MET A 1 -11.24 -14.96 30.67
C MET A 1 -11.64 -14.72 29.23
N ASP A 2 -11.81 -13.48 28.87
CA ASP A 2 -12.26 -13.13 27.52
C ASP A 2 -11.12 -13.29 26.53
N THR A 3 -11.28 -14.20 25.59
CA THR A 3 -10.40 -14.30 24.43
C THR A 3 -10.88 -13.31 23.36
N VAL A 4 -10.75 -12.02 23.66
CA VAL A 4 -11.00 -11.02 22.64
C VAL A 4 -9.82 -10.97 21.71
N PHE A 5 -10.04 -11.34 20.46
CA PHE A 5 -9.03 -11.18 19.42
C PHE A 5 -8.80 -9.69 19.15
N ARG A 6 -7.57 -9.24 19.32
CA ARG A 6 -7.17 -7.86 19.00
C ARG A 6 -6.14 -7.86 17.89
N PRO A 7 -6.29 -7.00 16.89
CA PRO A 7 -5.24 -6.82 15.89
C PRO A 7 -3.94 -6.43 16.57
N THR A 8 -2.84 -7.09 16.20
CA THR A 8 -1.50 -6.82 16.72
C THR A 8 -0.81 -5.72 15.93
N TRP A 9 -1.14 -5.60 14.64
CA TRP A 9 -0.47 -4.70 13.72
C TRP A 9 -1.48 -3.83 12.98
N THR A 10 -1.14 -2.57 12.78
CA THR A 10 -1.90 -1.65 11.93
C THR A 10 -1.09 -1.37 10.66
N VAL A 11 -1.65 -1.69 9.51
CA VAL A 11 -1.03 -1.47 8.20
C VAL A 11 -1.78 -0.36 7.46
N GLY A 12 -1.04 0.65 7.04
CA GLY A 12 -1.57 1.66 6.15
C GLY A 12 -1.50 1.21 4.70
N VAL A 13 -2.61 1.24 3.99
CA VAL A 13 -2.67 0.97 2.54
C VAL A 13 -2.85 2.29 1.80
N ILE A 14 -1.90 2.63 0.97
CA ILE A 14 -1.96 3.82 0.12
C ILE A 14 -2.48 3.41 -1.26
N ARG A 15 -3.66 3.92 -1.62
CA ARG A 15 -4.21 3.78 -2.96
C ARG A 15 -3.72 4.94 -3.81
N VAL A 16 -3.05 4.64 -4.91
CA VAL A 16 -2.42 5.67 -5.77
C VAL A 16 -3.40 6.12 -6.84
N ILE A 17 -4.60 6.42 -6.41
CA ILE A 17 -5.69 6.95 -7.22
C ILE A 17 -6.67 7.63 -6.26
N THR A 18 -7.38 8.64 -6.73
CA THR A 18 -8.41 9.30 -5.93
C THR A 18 -9.75 8.61 -6.16
N GLN A 19 -10.28 7.99 -5.13
CA GLN A 19 -11.52 7.22 -5.15
C GLN A 19 -12.32 7.52 -3.88
N ASP A 20 -13.58 7.05 -3.84
CA ASP A 20 -14.33 7.05 -2.58
C ASP A 20 -13.76 6.03 -1.57
N GLN A 21 -14.18 6.16 -0.31
CA GLN A 21 -13.62 5.32 0.77
C GLN A 21 -13.97 3.84 0.61
N GLU A 22 -15.14 3.51 0.07
CA GLU A 22 -15.51 2.12 -0.18
C GLU A 22 -14.56 1.45 -1.17
N GLN A 23 -14.24 2.14 -2.26
CA GLN A 23 -13.27 1.65 -3.24
C GLN A 23 -11.85 1.60 -2.65
N ALA A 24 -11.49 2.62 -1.85
CA ALA A 24 -10.20 2.66 -1.19
C ALA A 24 -9.99 1.46 -0.26
N ASP A 25 -11.02 1.02 0.44
CA ASP A 25 -10.98 -0.07 1.41
C ASP A 25 -10.88 -1.47 0.79
N ALA A 26 -11.18 -1.62 -0.48
CA ALA A 26 -11.30 -2.92 -1.13
C ALA A 26 -10.05 -3.81 -0.96
N HIS A 27 -8.86 -3.26 -1.16
CA HIS A 27 -7.61 -4.04 -1.01
C HIS A 27 -7.30 -4.35 0.45
N GLY A 28 -7.56 -3.40 1.34
CA GLY A 28 -7.35 -3.60 2.78
C GLY A 28 -8.23 -4.70 3.37
N LEU A 29 -9.45 -4.83 2.90
CA LEU A 29 -10.35 -5.91 3.32
C LEU A 29 -9.81 -7.29 2.96
N LEU A 30 -9.15 -7.43 1.81
CA LEU A 30 -8.49 -8.68 1.42
C LEU A 30 -7.33 -9.02 2.35
N ILE A 31 -6.55 -8.03 2.75
CA ILE A 31 -5.44 -8.20 3.70
C ILE A 31 -5.98 -8.64 5.06
N GLU A 32 -7.01 -7.99 5.57
CA GLU A 32 -7.59 -8.34 6.88
C GLU A 32 -8.18 -9.74 6.90
N ARG A 33 -8.78 -10.18 5.80
CA ARG A 33 -9.29 -11.55 5.67
C ARG A 33 -8.18 -12.60 5.68
N ALA A 34 -7.05 -12.30 5.02
CA ALA A 34 -5.91 -13.20 4.95
C ALA A 34 -5.10 -13.22 6.25
N PHE A 35 -5.06 -12.11 6.96
CA PHE A 35 -4.25 -11.91 8.17
C PHE A 35 -5.10 -11.33 9.30
N PRO A 36 -5.81 -12.16 10.08
CA PRO A 36 -6.74 -11.66 11.11
C PRO A 36 -6.10 -10.79 12.19
N GLN A 37 -4.79 -10.91 12.41
CA GLN A 37 -4.05 -10.09 13.36
C GLN A 37 -3.69 -8.70 12.83
N VAL A 38 -4.02 -8.40 11.58
CA VAL A 38 -3.74 -7.12 10.94
C VAL A 38 -5.02 -6.30 10.84
N ARG A 39 -4.94 -5.05 11.29
CA ARG A 39 -5.92 -4.02 11.00
C ARG A 39 -5.39 -3.16 9.86
N VAL A 40 -6.24 -2.83 8.91
CA VAL A 40 -5.86 -2.00 7.78
C VAL A 40 -6.55 -0.64 7.82
N VAL A 41 -5.78 0.39 7.53
CA VAL A 41 -6.28 1.75 7.31
C VAL A 41 -5.93 2.12 5.87
N SER A 42 -6.94 2.17 5.01
CA SER A 42 -6.76 2.51 3.60
C SER A 42 -7.06 3.97 3.33
N ARG A 43 -6.20 4.62 2.56
CA ARG A 43 -6.37 6.02 2.13
C ARG A 43 -5.97 6.16 0.68
N CYS A 44 -6.71 6.99 -0.04
CA CYS A 44 -6.33 7.44 -1.38
C CYS A 44 -5.45 8.67 -1.32
N ILE A 45 -4.56 8.83 -2.30
CA ILE A 45 -3.87 10.10 -2.51
C ILE A 45 -4.86 11.12 -3.10
N PRO A 46 -4.67 12.42 -2.84
CA PRO A 46 -5.54 13.46 -3.38
C PRO A 46 -5.23 13.78 -4.84
N ASP A 47 -6.22 14.26 -5.55
CA ASP A 47 -6.07 14.84 -6.90
C ASP A 47 -5.27 13.96 -7.88
N GLN A 48 -5.64 12.68 -7.94
CA GLN A 48 -5.07 11.70 -8.88
C GLN A 48 -6.19 10.83 -9.47
N PRO A 49 -7.16 11.43 -10.17
CA PRO A 49 -8.38 10.73 -10.57
C PRO A 49 -8.14 9.59 -11.57
N GLU A 50 -7.08 9.68 -12.36
CA GLU A 50 -6.72 8.65 -13.35
C GLU A 50 -5.66 7.67 -12.87
N GLY A 51 -5.19 7.82 -11.64
CA GLY A 51 -4.13 6.97 -11.09
C GLY A 51 -2.78 7.17 -11.76
N VAL A 52 -2.02 6.10 -11.88
CA VAL A 52 -0.70 6.08 -12.52
C VAL A 52 -0.76 5.19 -13.75
N HIS A 53 -0.51 5.76 -14.92
CA HIS A 53 -0.52 5.04 -16.18
C HIS A 53 0.66 5.40 -17.11
N ASP A 54 1.49 6.37 -16.72
CA ASP A 54 2.69 6.77 -17.46
C ASP A 54 3.72 7.41 -16.50
N ALA A 55 4.86 7.80 -17.07
CA ALA A 55 5.93 8.42 -16.29
C ALA A 55 5.52 9.77 -15.68
N ALA A 56 4.68 10.55 -16.37
CA ALA A 56 4.24 11.84 -15.89
C ALA A 56 3.29 11.71 -14.69
N THR A 57 2.29 10.83 -14.78
CA THR A 57 1.36 10.58 -13.67
C THR A 57 2.07 9.94 -12.48
N LYS A 58 3.07 9.09 -12.72
CA LYS A 58 3.93 8.55 -11.65
C LYS A 58 4.66 9.66 -10.90
N ARG A 59 5.32 10.57 -11.61
CA ARG A 59 6.03 11.71 -10.99
C ARG A 59 5.08 12.60 -10.18
N THR A 60 3.87 12.82 -10.68
CA THR A 60 2.85 13.61 -9.98
C THR A 60 2.38 12.90 -8.70
N ALA A 61 2.26 11.59 -8.73
CA ALA A 61 1.80 10.79 -7.59
C ALA A 61 2.85 10.67 -6.47
N GLU A 62 4.13 10.61 -6.81
CA GLU A 62 5.20 10.29 -5.86
C GLU A 62 5.21 11.19 -4.61
N PRO A 63 5.18 12.52 -4.70
CA PRO A 63 5.16 13.36 -3.49
C PRO A 63 3.89 13.18 -2.66
N LYS A 64 2.76 12.85 -3.29
CA LYS A 64 1.50 12.59 -2.59
C LYS A 64 1.57 11.28 -1.80
N VAL A 65 2.19 10.25 -2.37
CA VAL A 65 2.42 8.97 -1.69
C VAL A 65 3.33 9.16 -0.48
N ILE A 66 4.43 9.89 -0.64
CA ILE A 66 5.37 10.16 0.45
C ILE A 66 4.69 10.92 1.58
N ALA A 67 3.92 11.96 1.27
CA ALA A 67 3.20 12.74 2.26
C ALA A 67 2.18 11.89 3.02
N LEU A 68 1.44 11.05 2.31
CA LEU A 68 0.44 10.17 2.94
C LEU A 68 1.10 9.09 3.81
N ALA A 69 2.24 8.55 3.38
CA ALA A 69 3.00 7.60 4.20
C ALA A 69 3.40 8.23 5.54
N CYS A 70 3.90 9.46 5.53
CA CYS A 70 4.23 10.19 6.75
C CYS A 70 3.00 10.39 7.65
N GLN A 71 1.86 10.77 7.08
CA GLN A 71 0.61 10.93 7.84
C GLN A 71 0.16 9.63 8.50
N LEU A 72 0.21 8.52 7.78
CA LEU A 72 -0.20 7.23 8.32
C LEU A 72 0.70 6.76 9.46
N VAL A 73 2.00 7.01 9.36
CA VAL A 73 2.95 6.71 10.45
C VAL A 73 2.68 7.60 11.67
N GLU A 74 2.37 8.87 11.49
CA GLU A 74 1.94 9.77 12.56
C GLU A 74 0.64 9.31 13.22
N GLN A 75 -0.19 8.58 12.50
CA GLN A 75 -1.43 7.96 12.98
C GLN A 75 -1.23 6.51 13.46
N ASP A 76 -0.02 6.18 13.86
CA ASP A 76 0.37 4.90 14.46
C ASP A 76 0.31 3.68 13.54
N ALA A 77 0.45 3.85 12.24
CA ALA A 77 0.66 2.71 11.35
C ALA A 77 2.00 2.03 11.64
N ASP A 78 1.98 0.71 11.78
CA ASP A 78 3.17 -0.12 12.03
C ASP A 78 3.91 -0.50 10.74
N GLY A 79 3.26 -0.37 9.61
CA GLY A 79 3.80 -0.61 8.29
C GLY A 79 2.94 0.03 7.22
N ILE A 80 3.51 0.22 6.05
CA ILE A 80 2.86 0.85 4.90
C ILE A 80 2.97 -0.06 3.70
N THR A 81 1.88 -0.22 2.95
CA THR A 81 1.94 -0.77 1.60
C THR A 81 1.39 0.23 0.58
N VAL A 82 2.08 0.35 -0.53
CA VAL A 82 1.67 1.19 -1.66
C VAL A 82 1.06 0.28 -2.72
N SER A 83 -0.25 0.44 -2.92
CA SER A 83 -1.04 -0.42 -3.79
C SER A 83 -1.03 0.11 -5.24
N CYS A 84 0.13 0.02 -5.87
CA CYS A 84 0.33 0.38 -7.28
C CYS A 84 1.53 -0.39 -7.84
N ALA A 85 1.36 -1.01 -9.01
CA ALA A 85 2.37 -1.86 -9.62
C ALA A 85 3.67 -1.12 -10.00
N ASP A 86 3.63 0.18 -10.18
CA ASP A 86 4.80 1.00 -10.50
C ASP A 86 5.58 1.47 -9.26
N ASP A 87 5.12 1.14 -8.06
CA ASP A 87 5.77 1.49 -6.79
C ASP A 87 6.11 2.99 -6.63
N PRO A 88 5.19 3.91 -6.95
CA PRO A 88 5.52 5.34 -6.89
C PRO A 88 5.81 5.78 -5.46
N GLY A 89 6.96 6.40 -5.25
CA GLY A 89 7.38 6.95 -3.97
C GLY A 89 7.78 5.92 -2.91
N VAL A 90 7.81 4.63 -3.23
CA VAL A 90 8.13 3.56 -2.26
C VAL A 90 9.53 3.71 -1.70
N ALA A 91 10.54 3.84 -2.56
CA ALA A 91 11.93 3.96 -2.11
C ALA A 91 12.15 5.22 -1.27
N GLU A 92 11.56 6.33 -1.67
CA GLU A 92 11.67 7.62 -0.97
C GLU A 92 10.94 7.58 0.37
N ALA A 93 9.74 7.04 0.42
CA ALA A 93 9.00 6.88 1.67
C ALA A 93 9.76 5.96 2.64
N ARG A 94 10.27 4.85 2.14
CA ARG A 94 11.09 3.91 2.93
C ARG A 94 12.29 4.59 3.58
N ALA A 95 12.92 5.53 2.90
CA ALA A 95 14.06 6.26 3.43
C ALA A 95 13.69 7.27 4.52
N ILE A 96 12.44 7.74 4.55
CA ILE A 96 12.00 8.81 5.44
C ILE A 96 11.28 8.26 6.68
N VAL A 97 10.36 7.31 6.49
CA VAL A 97 9.56 6.78 7.61
C VAL A 97 10.30 5.67 8.35
N GLY A 98 10.05 5.57 9.67
CA GLY A 98 10.71 4.59 10.54
C GLY A 98 10.03 3.22 10.59
N VAL A 99 9.11 2.91 9.67
CA VAL A 99 8.39 1.64 9.60
C VAL A 99 8.62 0.99 8.23
N PRO A 100 8.38 -0.33 8.10
CA PRO A 100 8.48 -0.98 6.79
C PRO A 100 7.52 -0.36 5.76
N VAL A 101 8.02 -0.16 4.55
CA VAL A 101 7.25 0.30 3.40
C VAL A 101 7.44 -0.72 2.27
N VAL A 102 6.35 -1.27 1.78
CA VAL A 102 6.37 -2.32 0.76
C VAL A 102 5.48 -1.92 -0.40
N GLY A 103 6.00 -2.03 -1.61
CA GLY A 103 5.24 -1.75 -2.83
C GLY A 103 4.63 -3.00 -3.44
N ALA A 104 3.50 -2.85 -4.12
CA ALA A 104 2.85 -3.95 -4.82
C ALA A 104 3.72 -4.50 -5.95
N GLY A 105 4.41 -3.63 -6.69
CA GLY A 105 5.27 -4.05 -7.80
C GLY A 105 6.46 -4.88 -7.33
N GLU A 106 7.22 -4.41 -6.34
CA GLU A 106 8.36 -5.16 -5.79
C GLU A 106 7.92 -6.47 -5.13
N SER A 107 6.76 -6.48 -4.47
CA SER A 107 6.22 -7.69 -3.87
C SER A 107 5.85 -8.74 -4.93
N MET A 108 5.25 -8.30 -6.01
CA MET A 108 4.92 -9.16 -7.16
C MET A 108 6.18 -9.73 -7.80
N ALA A 109 7.21 -8.90 -7.99
CA ALA A 109 8.50 -9.34 -8.54
C ALA A 109 9.18 -10.36 -7.61
N THR A 110 9.13 -10.14 -6.31
CA THR A 110 9.67 -11.09 -5.31
C THR A 110 8.93 -12.42 -5.36
N ALA A 111 7.61 -12.39 -5.39
CA ALA A 111 6.80 -13.61 -5.49
C ALA A 111 7.08 -14.37 -6.79
N ALA A 112 7.20 -13.65 -7.91
CA ALA A 112 7.54 -14.24 -9.21
C ALA A 112 8.92 -14.91 -9.20
N ALA A 113 9.90 -14.29 -8.56
CA ALA A 113 11.26 -14.83 -8.45
C ALA A 113 11.35 -16.13 -7.65
N LEU A 114 10.39 -16.36 -6.75
CA LEU A 114 10.29 -17.58 -5.94
C LEU A 114 9.55 -18.71 -6.66
N HIS A 115 8.94 -18.42 -7.80
CA HIS A 115 8.19 -19.40 -8.58
C HIS A 115 9.09 -20.09 -9.61
N GLU A 116 8.95 -21.41 -9.74
CA GLU A 116 9.62 -22.17 -10.79
C GLU A 116 8.81 -22.09 -12.09
N GLY A 117 9.48 -21.78 -13.20
CA GLY A 117 8.87 -21.67 -14.51
C GLY A 117 8.42 -20.26 -14.88
N PRO A 118 7.76 -20.11 -16.04
CA PRO A 118 7.33 -18.81 -16.54
C PRO A 118 6.22 -18.20 -15.68
N VAL A 119 6.25 -16.87 -15.51
CA VAL A 119 5.27 -16.09 -14.77
C VAL A 119 4.69 -15.01 -15.67
N GLY A 120 3.37 -14.96 -15.76
CA GLY A 120 2.64 -13.88 -16.43
C GLY A 120 2.21 -12.80 -15.43
N VAL A 121 2.27 -11.55 -15.87
CA VAL A 121 1.79 -10.40 -15.10
C VAL A 121 0.57 -9.81 -15.80
N ILE A 122 -0.51 -9.68 -15.06
CA ILE A 122 -1.76 -9.07 -15.54
C ILE A 122 -1.88 -7.70 -14.88
N GLY A 123 -1.96 -6.67 -15.70
CA GLY A 123 -2.09 -5.30 -15.25
C GLY A 123 -3.31 -4.59 -15.78
#